data_1739a2c2fc507756d268fb8c7061f652
#
_entry.id   1739a2c2fc507756d268fb8c7061f652
#
_cell.length_a   1.000
_cell.length_b   1.000
_cell.length_c   1.000
_cell.angle_alpha   90.00
_cell.angle_beta   90.00
_cell.angle_gamma   90.00
#
_symmetry.space_group_name_H-M   'P 1'
#
loop_
_entity.id
_entity.type
_entity.pdbx_description
1 polymer ?
#
loop_
_entity_poly.entity_id
_entity_poly.type
_entity_poly.pdbx_seq_one_letter_code
_entity_poly.pdbx_strand_id
1 'polypeptide(L)'
;MMRGASADAYAAAAEVLPSTGDLGRVGQDLFGTADLLRAEPGLRRVATDVSLRGEAKADLLRGVLADKVSPEALTVVTTAVAQRWTSGRDLSDTLEQLGVVATVRSTGDHAHRLEDEVFAVGRLVQANPELRDALSDPARSRSDKAALVTELLGDKVLPATVALVQQSLSGSHRTVAVALAAYQKVAAEVRGEGVATVRVARPLADADRDRLATALARSYGRDVHLNVIVDPEVIGGIRVEIGDDVIDGTVSSRLDEAGRRLAG
;
A
#
# COMPACT_ATOMS: atom_id res chain seq x y z
N MET A 1 -3.64 -10.37 6.05
CA MET A 1 -4.88 -10.70 5.32
C MET A 1 -6.00 -10.87 6.34
N MET A 2 -7.09 -10.10 6.21
CA MET A 2 -8.27 -10.21 7.07
C MET A 2 -8.94 -11.57 6.91
N ARG A 3 -9.58 -12.10 7.95
CA ARG A 3 -10.20 -13.43 7.93
C ARG A 3 -11.59 -13.36 8.56
N GLY A 4 -12.46 -14.31 8.18
CA GLY A 4 -13.82 -14.41 8.74
C GLY A 4 -14.63 -13.14 8.54
N ALA A 5 -15.40 -12.74 9.56
CA ALA A 5 -16.30 -11.58 9.49
C ALA A 5 -15.64 -10.28 8.99
N SER A 6 -14.37 -10.04 9.32
CA SER A 6 -13.66 -8.85 8.81
C SER A 6 -13.36 -8.93 7.32
N ALA A 7 -13.16 -10.12 6.75
CA ALA A 7 -12.99 -10.28 5.30
C ALA A 7 -14.31 -10.03 4.55
N ASP A 8 -15.42 -10.52 5.09
CA ASP A 8 -16.75 -10.29 4.52
C ASP A 8 -17.13 -8.80 4.60
N ALA A 9 -16.80 -8.15 5.73
CA ALA A 9 -17.01 -6.72 5.94
C ALA A 9 -16.17 -5.86 4.96
N TYR A 10 -14.93 -6.25 4.73
CA TYR A 10 -14.09 -5.62 3.71
C TYR A 10 -14.71 -5.74 2.32
N ALA A 11 -15.15 -6.94 1.93
CA ALA A 11 -15.77 -7.18 0.63
C ALA A 11 -17.02 -6.31 0.42
N ALA A 12 -17.90 -6.25 1.42
CA ALA A 12 -19.10 -5.41 1.37
C ALA A 12 -18.77 -3.90 1.23
N ALA A 13 -17.75 -3.41 1.92
CA ALA A 13 -17.32 -2.02 1.80
C ALA A 13 -16.61 -1.74 0.46
N ALA A 14 -15.86 -2.71 -0.06
CA ALA A 14 -15.18 -2.60 -1.35
C ALA A 14 -16.16 -2.57 -2.53
N GLU A 15 -17.30 -3.27 -2.43
CA GLU A 15 -18.33 -3.31 -3.46
C GLU A 15 -18.97 -1.93 -3.71
N VAL A 16 -19.10 -1.11 -2.66
CA VAL A 16 -19.65 0.25 -2.76
C VAL A 16 -18.60 1.34 -3.00
N LEU A 17 -17.31 0.96 -3.12
CA LEU A 17 -16.27 1.91 -3.47
C LEU A 17 -16.44 2.35 -4.92
N PRO A 18 -16.57 3.67 -5.20
CA PRO A 18 -16.80 4.15 -6.56
C PRO A 18 -15.64 3.78 -7.49
N SER A 19 -15.97 3.61 -8.78
CA SER A 19 -14.99 3.38 -9.84
C SER A 19 -14.72 4.62 -10.69
N THR A 20 -15.51 5.69 -10.50
CA THR A 20 -15.43 6.95 -11.25
C THR A 20 -15.67 8.14 -10.32
N GLY A 21 -15.41 9.33 -10.79
CA GLY A 21 -15.54 10.56 -10.01
C GLY A 21 -14.22 11.02 -9.40
N ASP A 22 -14.28 11.84 -8.34
CA ASP A 22 -13.09 12.32 -7.64
C ASP A 22 -12.55 11.27 -6.64
N LEU A 23 -11.96 10.21 -7.20
CA LEU A 23 -11.40 9.11 -6.41
C LEU A 23 -10.24 9.54 -5.50
N GLY A 24 -9.51 10.59 -5.90
CA GLY A 24 -8.45 11.16 -5.06
C GLY A 24 -9.04 11.75 -3.78
N ARG A 25 -10.13 12.50 -3.88
CA ARG A 25 -10.86 13.03 -2.73
C ARG A 25 -11.44 11.90 -1.86
N VAL A 26 -12.08 10.92 -2.48
CA VAL A 26 -12.60 9.74 -1.75
C VAL A 26 -11.48 9.06 -0.96
N GLY A 27 -10.31 8.86 -1.57
CA GLY A 27 -9.15 8.28 -0.90
C GLY A 27 -8.72 9.07 0.34
N GLN A 28 -8.61 10.39 0.22
CA GLN A 28 -8.25 11.28 1.33
C GLN A 28 -9.29 11.25 2.46
N ASP A 29 -10.58 11.26 2.13
CA ASP A 29 -11.67 11.21 3.11
C ASP A 29 -11.68 9.88 3.88
N LEU A 30 -11.40 8.76 3.20
CA LEU A 30 -11.26 7.44 3.82
C LEU A 30 -10.03 7.38 4.74
N PHE A 31 -8.89 7.96 4.35
CA PHE A 31 -7.71 8.10 5.19
C PHE A 31 -8.00 8.93 6.44
N GLY A 32 -8.62 10.10 6.27
CA GLY A 32 -9.01 10.96 7.40
C GLY A 32 -9.95 10.24 8.37
N THR A 33 -10.90 9.45 7.86
CA THR A 33 -11.82 8.66 8.69
C THR A 33 -11.11 7.52 9.42
N ALA A 34 -10.19 6.82 8.75
CA ALA A 34 -9.37 5.78 9.38
C ALA A 34 -8.53 6.34 10.53
N ASP A 35 -7.92 7.51 10.32
CA ASP A 35 -7.12 8.20 11.33
C ASP A 35 -7.96 8.70 12.50
N LEU A 36 -9.15 9.24 12.25
CA LEU A 36 -10.11 9.63 13.28
C LEU A 36 -10.47 8.42 14.16
N LEU A 37 -10.79 7.28 13.57
CA LEU A 37 -11.11 6.06 14.32
C LEU A 37 -9.92 5.52 15.12
N ARG A 38 -8.68 5.76 14.68
CA ARG A 38 -7.47 5.41 15.43
C ARG A 38 -7.24 6.36 16.61
N ALA A 39 -7.46 7.65 16.38
CA ALA A 39 -7.27 8.68 17.39
C ALA A 39 -8.34 8.68 18.48
N GLU A 40 -9.57 8.23 18.15
CA GLU A 40 -10.73 8.28 19.03
C GLU A 40 -11.20 6.85 19.43
N PRO A 41 -10.64 6.24 20.49
CA PRO A 41 -10.97 4.87 20.91
C PRO A 41 -12.46 4.71 21.27
N GLY A 42 -13.10 5.75 21.81
CA GLY A 42 -14.52 5.75 22.13
C GLY A 42 -15.39 5.61 20.86
N LEU A 43 -15.13 6.40 19.84
CA LEU A 43 -15.81 6.33 18.56
C LEU A 43 -15.60 4.96 17.88
N ARG A 44 -14.36 4.50 17.86
CA ARG A 44 -14.02 3.18 17.29
C ARG A 44 -14.77 2.06 18.01
N ARG A 45 -14.85 2.08 19.35
CA ARG A 45 -15.57 1.07 20.13
C ARG A 45 -17.05 1.02 19.73
N VAL A 46 -17.72 2.17 19.65
CA VAL A 46 -19.13 2.24 19.23
C VAL A 46 -19.30 1.79 17.78
N ALA A 47 -18.43 2.22 16.87
CA ALA A 47 -18.47 1.87 15.45
C ALA A 47 -18.30 0.34 15.20
N THR A 48 -17.65 -0.38 16.13
CA THR A 48 -17.41 -1.83 16.02
C THR A 48 -18.19 -2.66 17.01
N ASP A 49 -19.09 -2.06 17.79
CA ASP A 49 -19.90 -2.76 18.79
C ASP A 49 -20.86 -3.74 18.12
N VAL A 50 -20.76 -5.01 18.48
CA VAL A 50 -21.59 -6.09 17.95
C VAL A 50 -23.01 -6.12 18.54
N SER A 51 -23.22 -5.46 19.69
CA SER A 51 -24.53 -5.35 20.34
C SER A 51 -25.42 -4.30 19.69
N LEU A 52 -24.85 -3.34 18.96
CA LEU A 52 -25.57 -2.30 18.26
C LEU A 52 -25.99 -2.77 16.86
N ARG A 53 -27.19 -2.33 16.44
CA ARG A 53 -27.65 -2.55 15.07
C ARG A 53 -26.76 -1.77 14.08
N GLY A 54 -26.49 -2.39 12.93
CA GLY A 54 -25.64 -1.78 11.88
C GLY A 54 -26.11 -0.38 11.46
N GLU A 55 -27.44 -0.19 11.30
CA GLU A 55 -28.02 1.12 10.99
C GLU A 55 -27.71 2.18 12.05
N ALA A 56 -27.84 1.84 13.34
CA ALA A 56 -27.58 2.79 14.42
C ALA A 56 -26.10 3.25 14.44
N LYS A 57 -25.16 2.32 14.13
CA LYS A 57 -23.74 2.66 13.97
C LYS A 57 -23.51 3.56 12.76
N ALA A 58 -24.16 3.23 11.63
CA ALA A 58 -24.06 4.02 10.40
C ALA A 58 -24.62 5.44 10.58
N ASP A 59 -25.76 5.60 11.27
CA ASP A 59 -26.37 6.90 11.56
C ASP A 59 -25.47 7.76 12.46
N LEU A 60 -24.83 7.15 13.46
CA LEU A 60 -23.86 7.84 14.30
C LEU A 60 -22.71 8.41 13.45
N LEU A 61 -22.07 7.57 12.64
CA LEU A 61 -20.96 8.01 11.79
C LEU A 61 -21.41 9.04 10.74
N ARG A 62 -22.61 8.89 10.20
CA ARG A 62 -23.21 9.90 9.29
C ARG A 62 -23.33 11.25 10.00
N GLY A 63 -23.82 11.28 11.22
CA GLY A 63 -23.90 12.52 12.01
C GLY A 63 -22.54 13.15 12.33
N VAL A 64 -21.51 12.35 12.54
CA VAL A 64 -20.15 12.83 12.83
C VAL A 64 -19.44 13.36 11.58
N LEU A 65 -19.65 12.71 10.43
CA LEU A 65 -18.90 12.93 9.20
C LEU A 65 -19.66 13.72 8.13
N ALA A 66 -20.97 13.96 8.29
CA ALA A 66 -21.73 14.81 7.38
C ALA A 66 -21.00 16.15 7.19
N ASP A 67 -20.97 16.64 5.97
CA ASP A 67 -20.31 17.87 5.54
C ASP A 67 -18.76 17.91 5.68
N LYS A 68 -18.15 16.83 6.17
CA LYS A 68 -16.69 16.72 6.32
C LYS A 68 -16.04 15.81 5.28
N VAL A 69 -16.78 14.86 4.72
CA VAL A 69 -16.33 13.93 3.71
C VAL A 69 -17.27 13.94 2.51
N SER A 70 -16.78 13.48 1.35
CA SER A 70 -17.59 13.33 0.14
C SER A 70 -18.74 12.32 0.34
N PRO A 71 -19.86 12.48 -0.35
CA PRO A 71 -21.00 11.54 -0.26
C PRO A 71 -20.60 10.09 -0.58
N GLU A 72 -19.67 9.91 -1.51
CA GLU A 72 -19.15 8.62 -1.91
C GLU A 72 -18.35 7.98 -0.78
N ALA A 73 -17.43 8.74 -0.16
CA ALA A 73 -16.68 8.26 1.00
C ALA A 73 -17.60 7.95 2.19
N LEU A 74 -18.62 8.79 2.43
CA LEU A 74 -19.60 8.56 3.47
C LEU A 74 -20.37 7.25 3.25
N THR A 75 -20.72 6.93 2.01
CA THR A 75 -21.38 5.66 1.64
C THR A 75 -20.48 4.47 1.99
N VAL A 76 -19.20 4.51 1.64
CA VAL A 76 -18.23 3.46 1.98
C VAL A 76 -18.10 3.30 3.49
N VAL A 77 -17.92 4.41 4.22
CA VAL A 77 -17.77 4.41 5.68
C VAL A 77 -19.01 3.82 6.37
N THR A 78 -20.20 4.28 6.01
CA THR A 78 -21.45 3.81 6.64
C THR A 78 -21.71 2.34 6.33
N THR A 79 -21.40 1.87 5.13
CA THR A 79 -21.49 0.46 4.76
C THR A 79 -20.50 -0.37 5.60
N ALA A 80 -19.23 0.08 5.72
CA ALA A 80 -18.21 -0.61 6.52
C ALA A 80 -18.60 -0.70 8.01
N VAL A 81 -19.08 0.41 8.58
CA VAL A 81 -19.47 0.48 9.99
C VAL A 81 -20.69 -0.38 10.30
N ALA A 82 -21.62 -0.55 9.36
CA ALA A 82 -22.77 -1.41 9.52
C ALA A 82 -22.40 -2.89 9.69
N GLN A 83 -21.23 -3.31 9.23
CA GLN A 83 -20.77 -4.69 9.27
C GLN A 83 -20.31 -5.13 10.68
N ARG A 84 -19.94 -6.43 10.79
CA ARG A 84 -19.32 -7.02 11.98
C ARG A 84 -17.81 -7.13 11.77
N TRP A 85 -17.06 -6.76 12.78
CA TRP A 85 -15.60 -6.77 12.76
C TRP A 85 -15.05 -7.72 13.83
N THR A 86 -14.06 -8.52 13.47
CA THR A 86 -13.37 -9.43 14.39
C THR A 86 -12.53 -8.64 15.41
N SER A 87 -11.94 -7.53 14.97
CA SER A 87 -11.18 -6.60 15.79
C SER A 87 -11.60 -5.16 15.47
N GLY A 88 -11.60 -4.28 16.48
CA GLY A 88 -11.87 -2.87 16.29
C GLY A 88 -10.84 -2.16 15.39
N ARG A 89 -9.64 -2.72 15.24
CA ARG A 89 -8.63 -2.23 14.29
C ARG A 89 -9.00 -2.51 12.85
N ASP A 90 -9.63 -3.64 12.57
CA ASP A 90 -9.91 -4.10 11.21
C ASP A 90 -10.75 -3.09 10.42
N LEU A 91 -11.67 -2.36 11.09
CA LEU A 91 -12.44 -1.29 10.46
C LEU A 91 -11.54 -0.15 9.96
N SER A 92 -10.66 0.39 10.81
CA SER A 92 -9.76 1.49 10.40
C SER A 92 -8.75 1.03 9.36
N ASP A 93 -8.26 -0.20 9.45
CA ASP A 93 -7.32 -0.76 8.47
C ASP A 93 -8.01 -1.03 7.13
N THR A 94 -9.29 -1.43 7.14
CA THR A 94 -10.12 -1.53 5.93
C THR A 94 -10.30 -0.18 5.25
N LEU A 95 -10.67 0.86 6.00
CA LEU A 95 -10.86 2.19 5.42
C LEU A 95 -9.55 2.74 4.83
N GLU A 96 -8.42 2.50 5.49
CA GLU A 96 -7.12 2.85 4.93
C GLU A 96 -6.84 2.08 3.64
N GLN A 97 -7.05 0.76 3.62
CA GLN A 97 -6.84 -0.05 2.42
C GLN A 97 -7.74 0.39 1.27
N LEU A 98 -9.02 0.69 1.52
CA LEU A 98 -9.93 1.22 0.51
C LEU A 98 -9.55 2.63 0.06
N GLY A 99 -9.00 3.45 0.96
CA GLY A 99 -8.39 4.74 0.61
C GLY A 99 -7.22 4.59 -0.34
N VAL A 100 -6.35 3.59 -0.12
CA VAL A 100 -5.26 3.25 -1.05
C VAL A 100 -5.82 2.83 -2.41
N VAL A 101 -6.84 1.95 -2.43
CA VAL A 101 -7.50 1.51 -3.67
C VAL A 101 -8.07 2.70 -4.45
N ALA A 102 -8.79 3.62 -3.78
CA ALA A 102 -9.34 4.82 -4.41
C ALA A 102 -8.23 5.73 -4.97
N THR A 103 -7.17 5.95 -4.19
CA THR A 103 -6.01 6.77 -4.60
C THR A 103 -5.30 6.16 -5.82
N VAL A 104 -5.13 4.84 -5.86
CA VAL A 104 -4.55 4.14 -7.03
C VAL A 104 -5.46 4.31 -8.25
N ARG A 105 -6.76 4.07 -8.11
CA ARG A 105 -7.73 4.23 -9.21
C ARG A 105 -7.79 5.66 -9.74
N SER A 106 -7.54 6.67 -8.88
CA SER A 106 -7.54 8.08 -9.29
C SER A 106 -6.43 8.42 -10.30
N THR A 107 -5.40 7.59 -10.41
CA THR A 107 -4.28 7.82 -11.33
C THR A 107 -4.54 7.36 -12.76
N GLY A 108 -5.59 6.55 -12.98
CA GLY A 108 -5.93 6.03 -14.32
C GLY A 108 -4.71 5.38 -14.99
N ASP A 109 -4.37 5.85 -16.18
CA ASP A 109 -3.24 5.33 -16.97
C ASP A 109 -1.86 5.55 -16.33
N HIS A 110 -1.77 6.39 -15.28
CA HIS A 110 -0.52 6.65 -14.57
C HIS A 110 -0.27 5.70 -13.40
N ALA A 111 -1.05 4.63 -13.25
CA ALA A 111 -0.92 3.71 -12.11
C ALA A 111 0.46 3.03 -12.04
N HIS A 112 1.09 2.68 -13.18
CA HIS A 112 2.48 2.16 -13.19
C HIS A 112 3.48 3.19 -12.65
N ARG A 113 3.32 4.44 -13.07
CA ARG A 113 4.16 5.53 -12.58
C ARG A 113 3.99 5.71 -11.07
N LEU A 114 2.77 5.60 -10.55
CA LEU A 114 2.52 5.62 -9.10
C LEU A 114 3.30 4.51 -8.38
N GLU A 115 3.26 3.28 -8.90
CA GLU A 115 3.95 2.13 -8.31
C GLU A 115 5.47 2.34 -8.28
N ASP A 116 6.07 2.79 -9.40
CA ASP A 116 7.49 3.11 -9.50
C ASP A 116 7.88 4.24 -8.52
N GLU A 117 7.07 5.29 -8.41
CA GLU A 117 7.32 6.41 -7.51
C GLU A 117 7.22 5.98 -6.03
N VAL A 118 6.19 5.21 -5.64
CA VAL A 118 6.04 4.69 -4.27
C VAL A 118 7.22 3.78 -3.91
N PHE A 119 7.66 2.94 -4.85
CA PHE A 119 8.84 2.10 -4.66
C PHE A 119 10.12 2.93 -4.47
N ALA A 120 10.34 3.93 -5.35
CA ALA A 120 11.51 4.82 -5.28
C ALA A 120 11.56 5.58 -3.94
N VAL A 121 10.41 6.11 -3.48
CA VAL A 121 10.34 6.78 -2.17
C VAL A 121 10.62 5.80 -1.02
N GLY A 122 10.09 4.58 -1.07
CA GLY A 122 10.40 3.55 -0.09
C GLY A 122 11.90 3.25 0.00
N ARG A 123 12.58 3.16 -1.15
CA ARG A 123 14.03 2.99 -1.26
C ARG A 123 14.79 4.20 -0.74
N LEU A 124 14.33 5.41 -1.06
CA LEU A 124 14.93 6.66 -0.59
C LEU A 124 14.91 6.73 0.94
N VAL A 125 13.79 6.40 1.57
CA VAL A 125 13.66 6.38 3.04
C VAL A 125 14.58 5.31 3.65
N GLN A 126 14.71 4.14 3.04
CA GLN A 126 15.61 3.08 3.52
C GLN A 126 17.08 3.48 3.42
N ALA A 127 17.48 4.13 2.33
CA ALA A 127 18.85 4.52 2.05
C ALA A 127 19.32 5.75 2.84
N ASN A 128 18.38 6.55 3.40
CA ASN A 128 18.69 7.80 4.11
C ASN A 128 18.26 7.73 5.58
N PRO A 129 19.18 7.40 6.50
CA PRO A 129 18.89 7.31 7.93
C PRO A 129 18.29 8.60 8.50
N GLU A 130 18.83 9.77 8.14
CA GLU A 130 18.33 11.07 8.60
C GLU A 130 16.86 11.31 8.20
N LEU A 131 16.49 10.99 6.96
CA LEU A 131 15.11 11.10 6.49
C LEU A 131 14.21 10.11 7.24
N ARG A 132 14.65 8.87 7.38
CA ARG A 132 13.92 7.85 8.14
C ARG A 132 13.66 8.29 9.56
N ASP A 133 14.68 8.82 10.24
CA ASP A 133 14.60 9.29 11.62
C ASP A 133 13.68 10.51 11.71
N ALA A 134 13.78 11.48 10.79
CA ALA A 134 12.89 12.64 10.73
C ALA A 134 11.41 12.26 10.54
N LEU A 135 11.11 11.25 9.71
CA LEU A 135 9.73 10.77 9.49
C LEU A 135 9.23 9.90 10.65
N SER A 136 10.12 9.30 11.44
CA SER A 136 9.78 8.42 12.57
C SER A 136 9.79 9.14 13.92
N ASP A 137 10.34 10.34 14.01
CA ASP A 137 10.52 11.10 15.26
C ASP A 137 9.17 11.33 15.97
N PRO A 138 8.94 10.77 17.17
CA PRO A 138 7.69 10.97 17.90
C PRO A 138 7.49 12.41 18.41
N ALA A 139 8.57 13.21 18.49
CA ALA A 139 8.49 14.61 18.91
C ALA A 139 7.95 15.53 17.80
N ARG A 140 7.99 15.10 16.54
CA ARG A 140 7.43 15.88 15.42
C ARG A 140 5.96 15.56 15.22
N SER A 141 5.16 16.61 15.03
CA SER A 141 3.75 16.43 14.69
C SER A 141 3.58 15.75 13.32
N ARG A 142 2.45 15.09 13.13
CA ARG A 142 2.12 14.50 11.82
C ARG A 142 2.05 15.56 10.72
N SER A 143 1.53 16.75 11.05
CA SER A 143 1.47 17.87 10.10
C SER A 143 2.86 18.32 9.65
N ASP A 144 3.83 18.40 10.56
CA ASP A 144 5.21 18.79 10.21
C ASP A 144 5.88 17.75 9.32
N LYS A 145 5.65 16.46 9.61
CA LYS A 145 6.13 15.35 8.75
C LYS A 145 5.47 15.39 7.37
N ALA A 146 4.17 15.66 7.31
CA ALA A 146 3.44 15.76 6.05
C ALA A 146 3.91 16.97 5.22
N ALA A 147 4.21 18.10 5.86
CA ALA A 147 4.79 19.28 5.23
C ALA A 147 6.18 18.96 4.65
N LEU A 148 7.04 18.26 5.41
CA LEU A 148 8.35 17.80 4.93
C LEU A 148 8.20 16.90 3.70
N VAL A 149 7.25 15.97 3.69
CA VAL A 149 6.97 15.12 2.52
C VAL A 149 6.56 15.95 1.32
N THR A 150 5.68 16.95 1.51
CA THR A 150 5.25 17.85 0.43
C THR A 150 6.42 18.67 -0.12
N GLU A 151 7.29 19.20 0.73
CA GLU A 151 8.47 19.95 0.32
C GLU A 151 9.47 19.10 -0.48
N LEU A 152 9.69 17.86 -0.06
CA LEU A 152 10.65 16.96 -0.72
C LEU A 152 10.14 16.42 -2.04
N LEU A 153 8.87 16.09 -2.14
CA LEU A 153 8.28 15.32 -3.24
C LEU A 153 7.35 16.14 -4.15
N GLY A 154 6.66 17.16 -3.63
CA GLY A 154 5.55 17.90 -4.22
C GLY A 154 5.44 17.90 -5.74
N ASP A 155 6.33 18.66 -6.41
CA ASP A 155 6.28 18.81 -7.87
C ASP A 155 7.02 17.70 -8.65
N LYS A 156 7.60 16.72 -7.96
CA LYS A 156 8.46 15.69 -8.57
C LYS A 156 7.74 14.37 -8.83
N VAL A 157 6.64 14.14 -8.13
CA VAL A 157 5.86 12.90 -8.20
C VAL A 157 4.38 13.21 -8.38
N LEU A 158 3.58 12.16 -8.64
CA LEU A 158 2.13 12.31 -8.73
C LEU A 158 1.53 12.78 -7.39
N PRO A 159 0.46 13.59 -7.40
CA PRO A 159 -0.27 13.95 -6.17
C PRO A 159 -0.73 12.73 -5.36
N ALA A 160 -1.11 11.65 -6.05
CA ALA A 160 -1.46 10.37 -5.44
C ALA A 160 -0.28 9.75 -4.68
N THR A 161 0.95 9.86 -5.21
CA THR A 161 2.17 9.40 -4.52
C THR A 161 2.39 10.18 -3.23
N VAL A 162 2.26 11.51 -3.27
CA VAL A 162 2.36 12.36 -2.07
C VAL A 162 1.33 11.93 -1.02
N ALA A 163 0.08 11.72 -1.44
CA ALA A 163 -1.00 11.29 -0.54
C ALA A 163 -0.69 9.93 0.13
N LEU A 164 -0.19 8.95 -0.61
CA LEU A 164 0.20 7.65 -0.05
C LEU A 164 1.39 7.76 0.91
N VAL A 165 2.40 8.59 0.58
CA VAL A 165 3.54 8.80 1.47
C VAL A 165 3.09 9.51 2.75
N GLN A 166 2.23 10.52 2.68
CA GLN A 166 1.65 11.16 3.86
C GLN A 166 0.80 10.19 4.68
N GLN A 167 0.02 9.31 4.05
CA GLN A 167 -0.75 8.30 4.77
C GLN A 167 0.16 7.30 5.49
N SER A 168 1.32 6.94 4.94
CA SER A 168 2.27 6.07 5.61
C SER A 168 2.77 6.58 6.97
N LEU A 169 2.57 7.88 7.25
CA LEU A 169 2.89 8.51 8.54
C LEU A 169 1.82 8.29 9.62
N SER A 170 0.69 7.65 9.30
CA SER A 170 -0.45 7.43 10.21
C SER A 170 -0.14 6.48 11.38
N GLY A 171 0.97 5.74 11.31
CA GLY A 171 1.34 4.75 12.32
C GLY A 171 0.56 3.43 12.24
N SER A 172 -0.18 3.19 11.15
CA SER A 172 -0.86 1.91 10.88
C SER A 172 0.13 0.75 10.70
N HIS A 173 1.31 1.07 10.19
CA HIS A 173 2.44 0.16 9.99
C HIS A 173 3.63 0.52 10.88
N ARG A 174 4.54 -0.44 11.10
CA ARG A 174 5.71 -0.25 11.97
C ARG A 174 6.67 0.83 11.48
N THR A 175 6.79 0.99 10.17
CA THR A 175 7.65 2.01 9.54
C THR A 175 7.02 2.50 8.24
N VAL A 176 7.42 3.69 7.79
CA VAL A 176 7.03 4.27 6.50
C VAL A 176 7.34 3.30 5.34
N ALA A 177 8.53 2.70 5.32
CA ALA A 177 8.92 1.77 4.28
C ALA A 177 8.01 0.53 4.22
N VAL A 178 7.61 -0.02 5.37
CA VAL A 178 6.66 -1.14 5.45
C VAL A 178 5.27 -0.73 4.96
N ALA A 179 4.81 0.48 5.30
CA ALA A 179 3.54 1.00 4.81
C ALA A 179 3.54 1.13 3.29
N LEU A 180 4.58 1.76 2.72
CA LEU A 180 4.70 1.94 1.27
C LEU A 180 4.78 0.62 0.51
N ALA A 181 5.48 -0.38 1.04
CA ALA A 181 5.50 -1.72 0.46
C ALA A 181 4.10 -2.39 0.49
N ALA A 182 3.35 -2.20 1.58
CA ALA A 182 1.97 -2.70 1.67
C ALA A 182 1.04 -1.98 0.66
N TYR A 183 1.16 -0.66 0.51
CA TYR A 183 0.36 0.11 -0.46
C TYR A 183 0.69 -0.26 -1.90
N GLN A 184 1.95 -0.52 -2.21
CA GLN A 184 2.37 -0.99 -3.52
C GLN A 184 1.74 -2.35 -3.86
N LYS A 185 1.66 -3.26 -2.88
CA LYS A 185 0.98 -4.54 -3.05
C LYS A 185 -0.51 -4.35 -3.38
N VAL A 186 -1.19 -3.44 -2.67
CA VAL A 186 -2.59 -3.09 -2.96
C VAL A 186 -2.73 -2.49 -4.36
N ALA A 187 -1.79 -1.63 -4.79
CA ALA A 187 -1.81 -1.03 -6.11
C ALA A 187 -1.75 -2.10 -7.23
N ALA A 188 -0.85 -3.06 -7.09
CA ALA A 188 -0.74 -4.17 -8.03
C ALA A 188 -1.99 -5.08 -8.02
N GLU A 189 -2.57 -5.36 -6.84
CA GLU A 189 -3.81 -6.13 -6.73
C GLU A 189 -4.98 -5.44 -7.44
N VAL A 190 -5.09 -4.10 -7.34
CA VAL A 190 -6.11 -3.30 -8.05
C VAL A 190 -6.03 -3.46 -9.57
N ARG A 191 -4.82 -3.69 -10.08
CA ARG A 191 -4.55 -3.89 -11.50
C ARG A 191 -4.59 -5.37 -11.93
N GLY A 192 -4.74 -6.28 -10.96
CA GLY A 192 -4.65 -7.72 -11.21
C GLY A 192 -3.23 -8.20 -11.49
N GLU A 193 -2.22 -7.43 -11.14
CA GLU A 193 -0.81 -7.73 -11.37
C GLU A 193 -0.14 -8.35 -10.14
N GLY A 194 0.96 -9.06 -10.37
CA GLY A 194 1.92 -9.43 -9.33
C GLY A 194 2.99 -8.35 -9.18
N VAL A 195 3.65 -8.31 -8.03
CA VAL A 195 4.87 -7.51 -7.83
C VAL A 195 6.05 -8.44 -7.70
N ALA A 196 7.09 -8.20 -8.52
CA ALA A 196 8.37 -8.88 -8.40
C ALA A 196 9.48 -7.89 -8.06
N THR A 197 10.25 -8.16 -7.00
CA THR A 197 11.49 -7.43 -6.71
C THR A 197 12.65 -8.13 -7.39
N VAL A 198 13.32 -7.41 -8.28
CA VAL A 198 14.42 -7.92 -9.12
C VAL A 198 15.73 -7.27 -8.69
N ARG A 199 16.67 -8.05 -8.15
CA ARG A 199 18.03 -7.57 -7.81
C ARG A 199 18.99 -7.94 -8.91
N VAL A 200 19.75 -6.96 -9.40
CA VAL A 200 20.70 -7.11 -10.52
C VAL A 200 21.99 -6.37 -10.22
N ALA A 201 23.10 -6.86 -10.75
CA ALA A 201 24.42 -6.21 -10.64
C ALA A 201 24.52 -4.88 -11.40
N ARG A 202 23.75 -4.72 -12.47
CA ARG A 202 23.73 -3.56 -13.36
C ARG A 202 22.32 -3.27 -13.82
N PRO A 203 21.99 -2.00 -14.17
CA PRO A 203 20.69 -1.67 -14.74
C PRO A 203 20.29 -2.60 -15.90
N LEU A 204 19.06 -3.05 -15.92
CA LEU A 204 18.50 -3.80 -17.04
C LEU A 204 18.21 -2.84 -18.20
N ALA A 205 18.52 -3.27 -19.43
CA ALA A 205 17.99 -2.62 -20.61
C ALA A 205 16.46 -2.85 -20.70
N ASP A 206 15.73 -1.91 -21.32
CA ASP A 206 14.25 -2.01 -21.43
C ASP A 206 13.83 -3.33 -22.06
N ALA A 207 14.49 -3.79 -23.13
CA ALA A 207 14.20 -5.07 -23.77
C ALA A 207 14.41 -6.29 -22.86
N ASP A 208 15.33 -6.24 -21.90
CA ASP A 208 15.56 -7.31 -20.93
C ASP A 208 14.53 -7.26 -19.81
N ARG A 209 14.13 -6.06 -19.39
CA ARG A 209 13.02 -5.82 -18.46
C ARG A 209 11.71 -6.40 -19.02
N ASP A 210 11.38 -6.10 -20.28
CA ASP A 210 10.15 -6.57 -20.94
C ASP A 210 10.16 -8.11 -21.10
N ARG A 211 11.30 -8.68 -21.48
CA ARG A 211 11.45 -10.14 -21.56
C ARG A 211 11.26 -10.82 -20.23
N LEU A 212 11.82 -10.25 -19.15
CA LEU A 212 11.67 -10.78 -17.80
C LEU A 212 10.23 -10.68 -17.32
N ALA A 213 9.57 -9.54 -17.51
CA ALA A 213 8.16 -9.34 -17.18
C ALA A 213 7.28 -10.37 -17.91
N THR A 214 7.49 -10.55 -19.22
CA THR A 214 6.75 -11.52 -20.03
C THR A 214 6.97 -12.96 -19.54
N ALA A 215 8.21 -13.32 -19.18
CA ALA A 215 8.53 -14.67 -18.68
C ALA A 215 7.85 -14.93 -17.33
N LEU A 216 7.87 -13.95 -16.42
CA LEU A 216 7.20 -14.06 -15.13
C LEU A 216 5.68 -14.08 -15.29
N ALA A 217 5.10 -13.24 -16.16
CA ALA A 217 3.67 -13.25 -16.45
C ALA A 217 3.18 -14.63 -16.93
N ARG A 218 3.95 -15.29 -17.79
CA ARG A 218 3.65 -16.67 -18.24
C ARG A 218 3.71 -17.68 -17.11
N SER A 219 4.71 -17.56 -16.22
CA SER A 219 4.90 -18.50 -15.10
C SER A 219 3.82 -18.37 -14.04
N TYR A 220 3.36 -17.14 -13.77
CA TYR A 220 2.42 -16.84 -12.70
C TYR A 220 0.98 -16.63 -13.17
N GLY A 221 0.72 -16.69 -14.49
CA GLY A 221 -0.62 -16.59 -15.09
C GLY A 221 -1.26 -15.20 -14.95
N ARG A 222 -0.47 -14.15 -14.68
CA ARG A 222 -0.90 -12.76 -14.55
C ARG A 222 0.25 -11.82 -14.85
N ASP A 223 -0.06 -10.59 -15.23
CA ASP A 223 0.95 -9.56 -15.44
C ASP A 223 1.75 -9.30 -14.15
N VAL A 224 3.02 -8.92 -14.31
CA VAL A 224 3.95 -8.74 -13.19
C VAL A 224 4.67 -7.41 -13.34
N HIS A 225 4.46 -6.53 -12.36
CA HIS A 225 5.22 -5.28 -12.23
C HIS A 225 6.62 -5.57 -11.66
N LEU A 226 7.68 -5.02 -12.28
CA LEU A 226 9.07 -5.27 -11.89
C LEU A 226 9.66 -4.08 -11.11
N ASN A 227 9.95 -4.28 -9.84
CA ASN A 227 10.75 -3.39 -9.00
C ASN A 227 12.23 -3.75 -9.13
N VAL A 228 12.97 -3.03 -9.97
CA VAL A 228 14.38 -3.33 -10.23
C VAL A 228 15.27 -2.60 -9.22
N ILE A 229 16.11 -3.36 -8.53
CA ILE A 229 17.15 -2.88 -7.60
C ILE A 229 18.52 -3.19 -8.19
N VAL A 230 19.31 -2.17 -8.46
CA VAL A 230 20.73 -2.36 -8.78
C VAL A 230 21.48 -2.54 -7.46
N ASP A 231 22.07 -3.72 -7.26
CA ASP A 231 22.73 -4.13 -6.05
C ASP A 231 24.18 -4.54 -6.38
N PRO A 232 25.18 -3.75 -6.00
CA PRO A 232 26.60 -4.05 -6.28
C PRO A 232 27.10 -5.34 -5.62
N GLU A 233 26.40 -5.86 -4.60
CA GLU A 233 26.77 -7.13 -3.96
C GLU A 233 26.41 -8.35 -4.82
N VAL A 234 25.53 -8.17 -5.81
CA VAL A 234 25.21 -9.20 -6.80
C VAL A 234 26.36 -9.30 -7.81
N ILE A 235 27.18 -10.35 -7.73
CA ILE A 235 28.36 -10.56 -8.60
C ILE A 235 27.96 -10.72 -10.08
N GLY A 236 26.71 -11.14 -10.36
CA GLY A 236 26.13 -11.30 -11.69
C GLY A 236 24.89 -12.17 -11.66
N GLY A 237 24.13 -12.13 -12.75
CA GLY A 237 22.84 -12.81 -12.81
C GLY A 237 21.71 -11.96 -12.24
N ILE A 238 20.58 -12.62 -11.92
CA ILE A 238 19.35 -11.99 -11.45
C ILE A 238 18.82 -12.77 -10.25
N ARG A 239 18.36 -12.06 -9.24
CA ARG A 239 17.54 -12.62 -8.16
C ARG A 239 16.16 -11.97 -8.21
N VAL A 240 15.12 -12.80 -8.28
CA VAL A 240 13.71 -12.35 -8.36
C VAL A 240 12.98 -12.87 -7.13
N GLU A 241 12.27 -11.99 -6.46
CA GLU A 241 11.39 -12.29 -5.32
C GLU A 241 9.96 -11.90 -5.73
N ILE A 242 9.03 -12.85 -5.74
CA ILE A 242 7.63 -12.62 -6.08
C ILE A 242 6.73 -13.35 -5.07
N GLY A 243 6.00 -12.58 -4.25
CA GLY A 243 5.29 -13.16 -3.11
C GLY A 243 6.25 -13.87 -2.15
N ASP A 244 6.03 -15.16 -1.92
CA ASP A 244 6.88 -16.01 -1.07
C ASP A 244 7.94 -16.79 -1.89
N ASP A 245 7.92 -16.67 -3.22
CA ASP A 245 8.84 -17.36 -4.12
C ASP A 245 10.11 -16.56 -4.34
N VAL A 246 11.26 -17.25 -4.32
CA VAL A 246 12.58 -16.69 -4.65
C VAL A 246 13.21 -17.48 -5.78
N ILE A 247 13.47 -16.80 -6.90
CA ILE A 247 14.19 -17.36 -8.05
C ILE A 247 15.59 -16.75 -8.03
N ASP A 248 16.58 -17.54 -7.62
CA ASP A 248 17.98 -17.10 -7.54
C ASP A 248 18.80 -17.66 -8.72
N GLY A 249 18.98 -16.81 -9.73
CA GLY A 249 19.83 -17.09 -10.90
C GLY A 249 21.20 -16.41 -10.83
N THR A 250 21.66 -16.01 -9.63
CA THR A 250 22.95 -15.34 -9.48
C THR A 250 24.12 -16.27 -9.72
N VAL A 251 25.27 -15.70 -10.12
CA VAL A 251 26.53 -16.44 -10.28
C VAL A 251 26.96 -17.07 -8.95
N SER A 252 26.75 -16.36 -7.82
CA SER A 252 27.04 -16.88 -6.49
C SER A 252 26.27 -18.16 -6.20
N SER A 253 24.95 -18.18 -6.41
CA SER A 253 24.12 -19.37 -6.20
C SER A 253 24.55 -20.55 -7.06
N ARG A 254 24.93 -20.29 -8.34
CA ARG A 254 25.44 -21.34 -9.24
C ARG A 254 26.80 -21.90 -8.81
N LEU A 255 27.68 -21.04 -8.27
CA LEU A 255 28.97 -21.47 -7.72
C LEU A 255 28.80 -22.31 -6.46
N ASP A 256 27.88 -21.92 -5.57
CA ASP A 256 27.56 -22.69 -4.36
C ASP A 256 26.95 -24.05 -4.71
N GLU A 257 26.11 -24.13 -5.74
CA GLU A 257 25.56 -25.39 -6.23
C GLU A 257 26.65 -26.27 -6.85
N ALA A 258 27.54 -25.70 -7.65
CA ALA A 258 28.67 -26.43 -8.23
C ALA A 258 29.62 -26.92 -7.14
N GLY A 259 29.93 -26.09 -6.13
CA GLY A 259 30.75 -26.47 -4.98
C GLY A 259 30.16 -27.65 -4.20
N ARG A 260 28.85 -27.64 -3.95
CA ARG A 260 28.14 -28.75 -3.30
C ARG A 260 28.17 -30.05 -4.11
N ARG A 261 28.05 -29.96 -5.44
CA ARG A 261 28.14 -31.14 -6.34
C ARG A 261 29.54 -31.73 -6.42
N LEU A 262 30.58 -30.93 -6.18
CA LEU A 262 31.98 -31.40 -6.18
C LEU A 262 32.44 -31.93 -4.82
N ALA A 263 31.76 -31.53 -3.74
CA ALA A 263 32.10 -31.95 -2.37
C ALA A 263 31.33 -33.20 -1.88
N GLY A 264 30.32 -33.66 -2.61
CA GLY A 264 29.54 -34.86 -2.34
C GLY A 264 29.87 -35.98 -3.31
#